data_44288d9b8ffa95d6ea7ec103ab32aa6f
#
_entry.id   44288d9b8ffa95d6ea7ec103ab32aa6f
#
_cell.length_a   1.000
_cell.length_b   1.000
_cell.length_c   1.000
_cell.angle_alpha   90.00
_cell.angle_beta   90.00
_cell.angle_gamma   90.00
#
_symmetry.space_group_name_H-M   'P 1'
#
loop_
_entity.id
_entity.type
_entity.pdbx_description
1 polymer ?
#
loop_
_entity_poly.entity_id
_entity_poly.type
_entity_poly.pdbx_seq_one_letter_code
_entity_poly.pdbx_strand_id
1 'polypeptide(L)'
;MRAWLVAAAFLVAGGSARAEPCDVTAFESCKACHALTGDAGQKPGPQLVGVIGRPVAGDPAFDYSPALRRAHDKGEVWTKDKLDLFLSDPEAMYAGTWMGSPPIRDARQRADLLCVLATVH
;
A
#
# COMPACT_ATOMS: atom_id res chain seq x y z
N MET A 1 -18.99 -3.78 -65.90
CA MET A 1 -18.85 -2.88 -64.74
C MET A 1 -18.32 -3.68 -63.59
N ARG A 2 -17.04 -3.51 -63.25
CA ARG A 2 -16.39 -4.23 -62.16
C ARG A 2 -16.27 -3.27 -60.96
N ALA A 3 -17.06 -3.53 -59.90
CA ALA A 3 -16.98 -2.79 -58.66
C ALA A 3 -15.81 -3.32 -57.82
N TRP A 4 -14.85 -2.43 -57.54
CA TRP A 4 -13.73 -2.71 -56.65
C TRP A 4 -14.15 -2.32 -55.25
N LEU A 5 -14.34 -3.31 -54.37
CA LEU A 5 -14.50 -3.11 -52.95
C LEU A 5 -13.12 -2.88 -52.31
N VAL A 6 -12.86 -1.66 -51.93
CA VAL A 6 -11.69 -1.30 -51.10
C VAL A 6 -12.02 -1.61 -49.66
N ALA A 7 -11.47 -2.70 -49.15
CA ALA A 7 -11.54 -3.01 -47.71
C ALA A 7 -10.55 -2.12 -46.96
N ALA A 8 -11.04 -1.16 -46.24
CA ALA A 8 -10.23 -0.37 -45.31
C ALA A 8 -9.94 -1.19 -44.07
N ALA A 9 -8.71 -1.65 -43.92
CA ALA A 9 -8.24 -2.28 -42.70
C ALA A 9 -7.98 -1.21 -41.65
N PHE A 10 -8.84 -1.13 -40.63
CA PHE A 10 -8.58 -0.33 -39.42
C PHE A 10 -7.54 -1.06 -38.57
N LEU A 11 -6.31 -0.57 -38.59
CA LEU A 11 -5.28 -0.93 -37.64
C LEU A 11 -5.67 -0.29 -36.30
N VAL A 12 -6.23 -1.06 -35.38
CA VAL A 12 -6.36 -0.67 -33.99
C VAL A 12 -4.96 -0.74 -33.38
N ALA A 13 -4.30 0.39 -33.26
CA ALA A 13 -3.07 0.52 -32.50
C ALA A 13 -3.43 0.30 -31.02
N GLY A 14 -3.23 -0.94 -30.54
CA GLY A 14 -3.30 -1.27 -29.12
C GLY A 14 -2.18 -0.54 -28.40
N GLY A 15 -2.44 0.67 -27.92
CA GLY A 15 -1.56 1.37 -27.00
C GLY A 15 -1.51 0.60 -25.69
N SER A 16 -0.40 -0.09 -25.41
CA SER A 16 -0.12 -0.62 -24.07
C SER A 16 0.01 0.57 -23.13
N ALA A 17 -1.03 0.82 -22.32
CA ALA A 17 -0.95 1.79 -21.23
C ALA A 17 0.13 1.29 -20.26
N ARG A 18 1.30 1.94 -20.25
CA ARG A 18 2.30 1.72 -19.21
C ARG A 18 1.73 2.26 -17.91
N ALA A 19 1.72 1.42 -16.85
CA ALA A 19 1.41 1.89 -15.53
C ALA A 19 2.39 3.01 -15.16
N GLU A 20 1.88 4.16 -14.72
CA GLU A 20 2.69 5.25 -14.19
C GLU A 20 3.50 4.74 -12.99
N PRO A 21 4.80 5.10 -12.87
CA PRO A 21 5.58 4.75 -11.68
C PRO A 21 4.97 5.41 -10.45
N CYS A 22 5.06 4.73 -9.29
CA CYS A 22 4.59 5.28 -8.03
C CYS A 22 5.36 6.56 -7.67
N ASP A 23 4.68 7.55 -7.11
CA ASP A 23 5.33 8.70 -6.51
C ASP A 23 5.97 8.29 -5.18
N VAL A 24 7.27 8.07 -5.21
CA VAL A 24 8.05 7.65 -4.03
C VAL A 24 8.07 8.70 -2.92
N THR A 25 7.75 9.96 -3.25
CA THR A 25 7.68 11.04 -2.24
C THR A 25 6.49 10.86 -1.30
N ALA A 26 5.48 10.07 -1.69
CA ALA A 26 4.35 9.74 -0.83
C ALA A 26 4.76 9.05 0.48
N PHE A 27 5.93 8.40 0.52
CA PHE A 27 6.45 7.74 1.73
C PHE A 27 7.29 8.66 2.63
N GLU A 28 7.60 9.88 2.24
CA GLU A 28 8.51 10.77 2.97
C GLU A 28 8.09 10.99 4.44
N SER A 29 6.78 11.19 4.69
CA SER A 29 6.26 11.39 6.05
C SER A 29 6.32 10.13 6.93
N CYS A 30 6.54 8.97 6.35
CA CYS A 30 6.58 7.69 7.07
C CYS A 30 8.01 7.25 7.43
N LYS A 31 9.01 7.83 6.78
CA LYS A 31 10.43 7.42 6.89
C LYS A 31 11.00 7.55 8.29
N ALA A 32 10.52 8.49 9.09
CA ALA A 32 11.01 8.67 10.46
C ALA A 32 10.77 7.42 11.32
N CYS A 33 9.69 6.69 11.05
CA CYS A 33 9.27 5.54 11.84
C CYS A 33 9.36 4.20 11.11
N HIS A 34 9.33 4.18 9.78
CA HIS A 34 9.29 2.95 9.00
C HIS A 34 10.43 2.87 7.99
N ALA A 35 10.89 1.65 7.72
CA ALA A 35 11.78 1.33 6.63
C ALA A 35 11.04 0.56 5.53
N LEU A 36 11.48 0.72 4.28
CA LEU A 36 11.04 -0.06 3.12
C LEU A 36 12.06 -1.15 2.75
N THR A 37 12.95 -1.49 3.67
CA THR A 37 13.92 -2.57 3.56
C THR A 37 13.75 -3.54 4.71
N GLY A 38 14.22 -4.78 4.56
CA GLY A 38 14.15 -5.79 5.63
C GLY A 38 14.98 -5.46 6.87
N ASP A 39 15.94 -4.54 6.75
CA ASP A 39 16.71 -4.02 7.86
C ASP A 39 16.17 -2.65 8.27
N ALA A 40 15.25 -2.65 9.22
CA ALA A 40 14.68 -1.42 9.77
C ALA A 40 15.58 -0.74 10.80
N GLY A 41 16.65 -1.41 11.26
CA GLY A 41 17.39 -0.94 12.42
C GLY A 41 16.46 -0.81 13.65
N GLN A 42 16.72 0.21 14.50
CA GLN A 42 15.90 0.49 15.68
C GLN A 42 14.91 1.63 15.42
N LYS A 43 14.10 1.52 14.36
CA LYS A 43 13.05 2.51 14.09
C LYS A 43 11.85 2.32 15.02
N PRO A 44 11.10 3.41 15.32
CA PRO A 44 9.91 3.34 16.17
C PRO A 44 8.78 2.49 15.63
N GLY A 45 8.72 2.26 14.31
CA GLY A 45 7.72 1.44 13.64
C GLY A 45 8.32 0.19 12.98
N PRO A 46 7.49 -0.80 12.66
CA PRO A 46 7.95 -1.99 11.96
C PRO A 46 8.40 -1.67 10.52
N GLN A 47 9.29 -2.50 9.97
CA GLN A 47 9.59 -2.44 8.55
C GLN A 47 8.36 -2.84 7.72
N LEU A 48 8.23 -2.29 6.51
CA LEU A 48 7.03 -2.44 5.69
C LEU A 48 7.26 -3.27 4.42
N VAL A 49 8.39 -3.98 4.33
CA VAL A 49 8.63 -4.89 3.20
C VAL A 49 7.56 -5.97 3.16
N GLY A 50 6.89 -6.11 2.01
CA GLY A 50 5.83 -7.10 1.84
C GLY A 50 4.61 -6.89 2.74
N VAL A 51 4.36 -5.67 3.22
CA VAL A 51 3.25 -5.40 4.14
C VAL A 51 1.89 -5.76 3.54
N ILE A 52 1.68 -5.52 2.25
CA ILE A 52 0.47 -5.98 1.56
C ILE A 52 0.52 -7.50 1.43
N GLY A 53 -0.46 -8.18 2.02
CA GLY A 53 -0.52 -9.63 2.12
C GLY A 53 0.12 -10.22 3.38
N ARG A 54 0.80 -9.41 4.19
CA ARG A 54 1.39 -9.84 5.45
C ARG A 54 0.33 -9.89 6.56
N PRO A 55 0.41 -10.84 7.50
CA PRO A 55 -0.44 -10.82 8.69
C PRO A 55 -0.32 -9.50 9.45
N VAL A 56 -1.41 -8.98 9.97
CA VAL A 56 -1.40 -7.83 10.88
C VAL A 56 -0.53 -8.19 12.08
N ALA A 57 0.31 -7.28 12.54
CA ALA A 57 1.32 -7.52 13.57
C ALA A 57 2.25 -8.72 13.26
N GLY A 58 2.62 -8.91 11.99
CA GLY A 58 3.30 -10.11 11.52
C GLY A 58 4.82 -10.09 11.59
N ASP A 59 5.45 -8.98 11.97
CA ASP A 59 6.90 -8.94 12.14
C ASP A 59 7.28 -9.41 13.55
N PRO A 60 7.92 -10.59 13.70
CA PRO A 60 8.27 -11.12 15.02
C PRO A 60 9.35 -10.29 15.74
N ALA A 61 10.06 -9.43 15.01
CA ALA A 61 11.10 -8.58 15.58
C ALA A 61 10.55 -7.26 16.14
N PHE A 62 9.26 -6.97 15.96
CA PHE A 62 8.64 -5.74 16.41
C PHE A 62 7.58 -5.99 17.49
N ASP A 63 7.56 -5.14 18.51
CA ASP A 63 6.55 -5.18 19.57
C ASP A 63 5.35 -4.30 19.23
N TYR A 64 4.23 -4.93 18.90
CA TYR A 64 3.01 -4.25 18.47
C TYR A 64 2.09 -3.90 19.64
N SER A 65 1.21 -2.90 19.42
CA SER A 65 0.15 -2.57 20.34
C SER A 65 -0.77 -3.77 20.63
N PRO A 66 -1.42 -3.83 21.81
CA PRO A 66 -2.40 -4.88 22.11
C PRO A 66 -3.52 -4.97 21.08
N ALA A 67 -3.93 -3.83 20.49
CA ALA A 67 -4.96 -3.80 19.45
C ALA A 67 -4.53 -4.57 18.19
N LEU A 68 -3.32 -4.34 17.72
CA LEU A 68 -2.80 -5.05 16.55
C LEU A 68 -2.48 -6.52 16.85
N ARG A 69 -2.02 -6.85 18.05
CA ARG A 69 -1.84 -8.25 18.46
C ARG A 69 -3.16 -9.02 18.46
N ARG A 70 -4.24 -8.41 18.93
CA ARG A 70 -5.59 -9.04 18.85
C ARG A 70 -6.04 -9.26 17.41
N ALA A 71 -5.74 -8.34 16.50
CA ALA A 71 -6.02 -8.53 15.07
C ALA A 71 -5.20 -9.69 14.49
N HIS A 72 -3.94 -9.82 14.87
CA HIS A 72 -3.09 -10.96 14.51
C HIS A 72 -3.70 -12.28 14.98
N ASP A 73 -4.12 -12.36 16.22
CA ASP A 73 -4.72 -13.57 16.81
C ASP A 73 -6.01 -13.98 16.11
N LYS A 74 -6.72 -13.02 15.50
CA LYS A 74 -7.90 -13.27 14.67
C LYS A 74 -7.56 -13.70 13.24
N GLY A 75 -6.28 -13.76 12.88
CA GLY A 75 -5.84 -14.11 11.54
C GLY A 75 -6.00 -13.00 10.51
N GLU A 76 -6.10 -11.73 10.93
CA GLU A 76 -6.24 -10.62 10.01
C GLU A 76 -4.96 -10.42 9.18
N VAL A 77 -5.15 -10.08 7.91
CA VAL A 77 -4.07 -9.85 6.94
C VAL A 77 -4.20 -8.46 6.36
N TRP A 78 -3.08 -7.77 6.15
CA TRP A 78 -3.06 -6.49 5.47
C TRP A 78 -3.38 -6.66 3.99
N THR A 79 -4.62 -6.43 3.63
CA THR A 79 -5.01 -6.19 2.25
C THR A 79 -4.80 -4.73 1.89
N LYS A 80 -4.78 -4.43 0.60
CA LYS A 80 -4.69 -3.03 0.14
C LYS A 80 -5.85 -2.19 0.68
N ASP A 81 -7.08 -2.72 0.64
CA ASP A 81 -8.27 -2.03 1.14
C ASP A 81 -8.21 -1.83 2.66
N LYS A 82 -7.72 -2.82 3.41
CA LYS A 82 -7.54 -2.70 4.86
C LYS A 82 -6.50 -1.65 5.22
N LEU A 83 -5.39 -1.58 4.48
CA LEU A 83 -4.38 -0.53 4.65
C LEU A 83 -4.94 0.86 4.32
N ASP A 84 -5.76 0.99 3.28
CA ASP A 84 -6.41 2.26 2.95
C ASP A 84 -7.29 2.75 4.11
N LEU A 85 -8.11 1.87 4.67
CA LEU A 85 -8.92 2.17 5.86
C LEU A 85 -8.06 2.56 7.07
N PHE A 86 -7.01 1.78 7.34
CA PHE A 86 -6.10 2.06 8.46
C PHE A 86 -5.43 3.42 8.33
N LEU A 87 -4.92 3.75 7.15
CA LEU A 87 -4.28 5.04 6.90
C LEU A 87 -5.26 6.20 6.96
N SER A 88 -6.53 5.99 6.65
CA SER A 88 -7.57 7.03 6.72
C SER A 88 -7.87 7.46 8.15
N ASP A 89 -7.82 6.53 9.11
CA ASP A 89 -7.95 6.79 10.54
C ASP A 89 -7.46 5.56 11.36
N PRO A 90 -6.17 5.53 11.71
CA PRO A 90 -5.61 4.39 12.44
C PRO A 90 -6.30 4.11 13.77
N GLU A 91 -6.63 5.14 14.53
CA GLU A 91 -7.26 5.01 15.85
C GLU A 91 -8.72 4.54 15.75
N ALA A 92 -9.46 4.97 14.74
CA ALA A 92 -10.82 4.50 14.52
C ALA A 92 -10.87 3.02 14.15
N MET A 93 -9.87 2.54 13.41
CA MET A 93 -9.80 1.14 13.00
C MET A 93 -9.29 0.23 14.12
N TYR A 94 -8.23 0.63 14.80
CA TYR A 94 -7.61 -0.12 15.90
C TYR A 94 -7.36 0.79 17.09
N ALA A 95 -8.41 0.98 17.90
CA ALA A 95 -8.33 1.84 19.09
C ALA A 95 -7.18 1.42 20.01
N GLY A 96 -6.35 2.38 20.38
CA GLY A 96 -5.15 2.16 21.17
C GLY A 96 -3.94 1.70 20.34
N THR A 97 -3.96 1.86 19.02
CA THR A 97 -2.77 1.63 18.20
C THR A 97 -1.65 2.59 18.59
N TRP A 98 -0.41 2.08 18.58
CA TRP A 98 0.75 2.90 18.94
C TRP A 98 1.30 3.72 17.76
N MET A 99 0.77 3.54 16.58
CA MET A 99 1.10 4.37 15.44
C MET A 99 0.51 5.77 15.62
N GLY A 100 1.33 6.73 15.97
CA GLY A 100 0.94 8.11 16.24
C GLY A 100 0.77 8.99 14.99
N SER A 101 0.66 8.39 13.81
CA SER A 101 0.45 9.13 12.56
C SER A 101 -0.94 9.76 12.54
N PRO A 102 -1.06 11.05 12.13
CA PRO A 102 -2.37 11.63 11.91
C PRO A 102 -3.09 10.92 10.76
N PRO A 103 -4.44 10.93 10.75
CA PRO A 103 -5.23 10.40 9.65
C PRO A 103 -4.87 11.05 8.30
N ILE A 104 -4.68 10.24 7.28
CA ILE A 104 -4.50 10.71 5.90
C ILE A 104 -5.87 10.79 5.24
N ARG A 105 -6.48 11.96 5.24
CA ARG A 105 -7.86 12.15 4.76
C ARG A 105 -7.97 12.16 3.24
N ASP A 106 -6.92 12.61 2.56
CA ASP A 106 -6.88 12.65 1.10
C ASP A 106 -6.72 11.24 0.52
N ALA A 107 -7.75 10.78 -0.20
CA ALA A 107 -7.77 9.46 -0.81
C ALA A 107 -6.69 9.28 -1.89
N ARG A 108 -6.32 10.36 -2.60
CA ARG A 108 -5.24 10.31 -3.60
C ARG A 108 -3.89 10.11 -2.95
N GLN A 109 -3.62 10.85 -1.88
CA GLN A 109 -2.40 10.67 -1.09
C GLN A 109 -2.27 9.23 -0.56
N ARG A 110 -3.37 8.64 -0.07
CA ARG A 110 -3.37 7.24 0.34
C ARG A 110 -3.10 6.29 -0.82
N ALA A 111 -3.70 6.54 -1.98
CA ALA A 111 -3.48 5.72 -3.17
C ALA A 111 -2.02 5.76 -3.63
N ASP A 112 -1.38 6.92 -3.62
CA ASP A 112 0.04 7.08 -3.95
C ASP A 112 0.92 6.31 -2.97
N LEU A 113 0.64 6.40 -1.67
CA LEU A 113 1.35 5.65 -0.64
C LEU A 113 1.16 4.13 -0.79
N LEU A 114 -0.05 3.67 -1.04
CA LEU A 114 -0.34 2.25 -1.28
C LEU A 114 0.36 1.72 -2.54
N CYS A 115 0.50 2.56 -3.57
CA CYS A 115 1.29 2.22 -4.75
C CYS A 115 2.75 1.94 -4.35
N VAL A 116 3.38 2.80 -3.56
CA VAL A 116 4.75 2.59 -3.08
C VAL A 116 4.85 1.32 -2.24
N LEU A 117 3.92 1.09 -1.31
CA LEU A 117 3.92 -0.10 -0.45
C LEU A 117 3.75 -1.40 -1.24
N ALA A 118 3.04 -1.37 -2.36
CA ALA A 118 2.86 -2.53 -3.23
C ALA A 118 4.14 -2.91 -4.01
N THR A 119 5.12 -2.00 -4.12
CA THR A 119 6.37 -2.25 -4.85
C THR A 119 7.46 -2.88 -3.99
N VAL A 120 7.33 -2.89 -2.67
CA VAL A 120 8.34 -3.40 -1.72
C VAL A 120 7.97 -4.81 -1.24
N HIS A 121 8.74 -5.80 -1.66
CA HIS A 121 8.57 -7.23 -1.33
C HIS A 121 9.89 -8.01 -1.37
#